data_b82101c9c8f4d50682a4c0c5e53c07fc
#
_entry.id   b82101c9c8f4d50682a4c0c5e53c07fc
#
_cell.length_a   1.000
_cell.length_b   1.000
_cell.length_c   1.000
_cell.angle_alpha   90.00
_cell.angle_beta   90.00
_cell.angle_gamma   90.00
#
_symmetry.space_group_name_H-M   'P 1'
#
loop_
_entity.id
_entity.type
_entity.pdbx_description
1 polymer ?
#
loop_
_entity_poly.entity_id
_entity_poly.type
_entity_poly.pdbx_seq_one_letter_code
_entity_poly.pdbx_strand_id
1 'polypeptide(L)'
;MNMETPPRARHGTRNTSMQLTWEPGLFHQVLMESKISLLVRTDLLKWNGWGYQDSKFIVEDYTIQFTGKRYPIEGKLPYFTSWVLERFNVDLKRRNLPKDQFKPEEYPEPIIKAEFIESLKSLNVDHSIDGLDRLVRAHGQTLHDIYQIRKGIVHRIPDVVVWPGCHQDVVNIVELANKFNVVIIPFGGGTSVSCAPCCPEYETRTILSLDTSQMNSVLWMDFENLTACFEAGIIGQDLERTLQEQGYTTGHEPDSYEFSSLGGWVATRASGMKKNVYGNIEDLLVHVKMVTSKGVLEKSCQMPRISCGPDFNHIVLGSEGTLGVITEVVLKIRPLPKCKKYGSLVFRNFESGVKCLREIARQRCQPVSIRLMDNEQFKFGMSLRPVPGYFRSFADYFKRIYVTKIRGFDIDQMCVATILFEGDPKDVATHERKITSIAREFGGLAGGGQNGERGYMLTFIIAYIRDLALDYSIVAESFETSVPWDKANSLCENVKKCVASECEANGIKHFLISCRLTQTYDSGCCIYFYFGFNWTTAGDPVKLYEHIEELARDEIIRSGGSISHHHGVGKVRSKWYPGQVSSLGVSLYKATKNQLDPNNVFACGNLLTWSPK
;
A
#
# COMPACT_ATOMS: atom_id res chain seq x y z
N MET A 1 11.16 33.34 -27.07
CA MET A 1 12.31 32.48 -27.34
C MET A 1 11.76 31.06 -27.38
N ASN A 2 11.62 30.51 -28.58
CA ASN A 2 11.08 29.17 -28.80
C ASN A 2 12.15 28.15 -28.37
N MET A 3 11.86 27.33 -27.36
CA MET A 3 12.64 26.14 -27.07
C MET A 3 12.00 24.97 -27.84
N GLU A 4 12.69 24.55 -28.87
CA GLU A 4 12.34 23.33 -29.61
C GLU A 4 12.63 22.11 -28.73
N THR A 5 11.64 21.21 -28.65
CA THR A 5 11.79 19.90 -28.04
C THR A 5 12.68 18.99 -28.91
N PRO A 6 13.64 18.25 -28.34
CA PRO A 6 14.43 17.31 -29.12
C PRO A 6 13.61 16.07 -29.52
N PRO A 7 13.90 15.48 -30.68
CA PRO A 7 13.15 14.33 -31.20
C PRO A 7 13.45 13.04 -30.40
N ARG A 8 12.42 12.20 -30.24
CA ARG A 8 12.47 10.87 -29.63
C ARG A 8 13.53 9.99 -30.31
N ALA A 9 14.50 9.52 -29.55
CA ALA A 9 15.42 8.48 -29.97
C ALA A 9 14.73 7.10 -29.88
N ARG A 10 14.60 6.42 -31.02
CA ARG A 10 14.22 5.00 -31.09
C ARG A 10 15.37 4.16 -30.53
N HIS A 11 15.17 3.46 -29.42
CA HIS A 11 16.16 2.56 -28.86
C HIS A 11 16.24 1.26 -29.65
N GLY A 12 17.38 1.09 -30.33
CA GLY A 12 17.84 -0.21 -30.80
C GLY A 12 18.47 -1.01 -29.65
N THR A 13 18.09 -2.27 -29.58
CA THR A 13 18.66 -3.29 -28.67
C THR A 13 20.18 -3.39 -28.77
N ARG A 14 20.90 -3.21 -27.67
CA ARG A 14 22.26 -3.73 -27.47
C ARG A 14 22.36 -4.39 -26.09
N ASN A 15 22.53 -5.73 -26.16
CA ASN A 15 23.03 -6.53 -25.04
C ASN A 15 24.49 -6.15 -24.78
N THR A 16 24.81 -5.74 -23.56
CA THR A 16 26.16 -5.84 -23.01
C THR A 16 26.06 -6.16 -21.51
N SER A 17 26.43 -7.38 -21.18
CA SER A 17 26.65 -7.86 -19.82
C SER A 17 27.89 -7.17 -19.22
N MET A 18 27.73 -6.48 -18.09
CA MET A 18 28.83 -6.16 -17.18
C MET A 18 28.51 -6.78 -15.81
N GLN A 19 29.29 -7.80 -15.47
CA GLN A 19 29.32 -8.37 -14.12
C GLN A 19 30.02 -7.39 -13.18
N LEU A 20 29.27 -6.87 -12.19
CA LEU A 20 29.83 -6.28 -10.99
C LEU A 20 29.55 -7.23 -9.83
N THR A 21 30.62 -7.83 -9.32
CA THR A 21 30.61 -8.71 -8.15
C THR A 21 30.43 -7.90 -6.89
N TRP A 22 29.21 -7.95 -6.35
CA TRP A 22 28.90 -7.64 -4.96
C TRP A 22 28.25 -8.89 -4.38
N GLU A 23 28.72 -9.38 -3.23
CA GLU A 23 27.98 -10.42 -2.52
C GLU A 23 26.74 -9.80 -1.88
N PRO A 24 25.55 -10.04 -2.41
CA PRO A 24 24.31 -9.60 -1.81
C PRO A 24 23.65 -10.78 -1.12
N GLY A 25 23.25 -10.58 0.10
CA GLY A 25 22.21 -11.44 0.66
C GLY A 25 21.03 -11.48 -0.31
N LEU A 26 20.50 -12.64 -0.53
CA LEU A 26 19.36 -13.16 -1.33
C LEU A 26 18.47 -12.24 -2.20
N PHE A 27 18.67 -10.93 -2.21
CA PHE A 27 17.78 -9.96 -2.86
C PHE A 27 18.08 -9.64 -4.31
N HIS A 28 19.24 -10.05 -4.86
CA HIS A 28 19.69 -9.61 -6.20
C HIS A 28 19.24 -10.46 -7.36
N GLN A 29 18.57 -11.57 -7.15
CA GLN A 29 18.14 -12.44 -8.25
C GLN A 29 16.73 -12.15 -8.82
N VAL A 30 15.96 -11.26 -8.21
CA VAL A 30 14.56 -10.95 -8.61
C VAL A 30 14.44 -9.77 -9.59
N LEU A 31 15.52 -9.07 -9.87
CA LEU A 31 15.49 -7.76 -10.55
C LEU A 31 15.72 -7.79 -12.06
N MET A 32 15.60 -8.92 -12.74
CA MET A 32 15.82 -9.02 -14.18
C MET A 32 14.56 -9.32 -14.98
N GLU A 33 13.56 -8.44 -14.97
CA GLU A 33 12.59 -8.39 -16.07
C GLU A 33 11.99 -6.98 -16.16
N SER A 34 12.56 -6.19 -17.05
CA SER A 34 12.14 -4.80 -17.27
C SER A 34 11.15 -4.68 -18.40
N LYS A 35 10.24 -3.72 -18.26
CA LYS A 35 9.18 -3.33 -19.20
C LYS A 35 8.10 -4.39 -19.40
N ILE A 36 7.20 -4.42 -18.46
CA ILE A 36 5.93 -5.12 -18.60
C ILE A 36 5.07 -4.31 -19.59
N SER A 37 4.86 -4.84 -20.80
CA SER A 37 3.85 -4.30 -21.70
C SER A 37 2.44 -4.56 -21.14
N LEU A 38 1.43 -3.84 -21.59
CA LEU A 38 0.03 -3.99 -21.19
C LEU A 38 -0.48 -5.44 -21.14
N LEU A 39 -0.14 -6.21 -22.17
CA LEU A 39 -0.50 -7.64 -22.29
C LEU A 39 0.16 -8.50 -21.18
N VAL A 40 1.31 -8.09 -20.68
CA VAL A 40 2.11 -8.87 -19.73
C VAL A 40 1.64 -8.69 -18.28
N ARG A 41 0.94 -7.60 -17.93
CA ARG A 41 0.49 -7.37 -16.56
C ARG A 41 -0.55 -8.39 -16.10
N THR A 42 -1.55 -8.67 -16.91
CA THR A 42 -2.56 -9.70 -16.63
C THR A 42 -1.99 -11.11 -16.62
N ASP A 43 -0.89 -11.34 -17.35
CA ASP A 43 -0.19 -12.62 -17.36
C ASP A 43 0.70 -12.82 -16.14
N LEU A 44 1.19 -11.75 -15.53
CA LEU A 44 2.07 -11.82 -14.37
C LEU A 44 1.34 -11.66 -13.04
N LEU A 45 0.31 -10.83 -12.99
CA LEU A 45 -0.42 -10.52 -11.77
C LEU A 45 -1.76 -11.26 -11.69
N LYS A 46 -2.16 -11.58 -10.47
CA LYS A 46 -3.49 -12.13 -10.22
C LYS A 46 -4.55 -11.06 -10.46
N TRP A 47 -5.59 -11.42 -11.18
CA TRP A 47 -6.77 -10.56 -11.36
C TRP A 47 -7.77 -10.67 -10.19
N ASN A 48 -7.74 -11.77 -9.44
CA ASN A 48 -8.67 -12.10 -8.35
C ASN A 48 -7.98 -12.27 -6.99
N GLY A 49 -6.84 -11.62 -6.79
CA GLY A 49 -6.04 -11.71 -5.58
C GLY A 49 -4.86 -10.76 -5.59
N TRP A 50 -3.93 -10.95 -4.67
CA TRP A 50 -2.76 -10.11 -4.51
C TRP A 50 -1.55 -10.62 -5.28
N GLY A 51 -0.88 -9.70 -5.98
CA GLY A 51 0.49 -9.83 -6.47
C GLY A 51 0.68 -10.84 -7.61
N TYR A 52 1.86 -11.44 -7.66
CA TYR A 52 2.28 -12.30 -8.77
C TYR A 52 1.55 -13.65 -8.79
N GLN A 53 1.27 -14.15 -10.00
CA GLN A 53 0.59 -15.44 -10.19
C GLN A 53 1.42 -16.63 -9.69
N ASP A 54 2.75 -16.58 -9.84
CA ASP A 54 3.70 -17.62 -9.41
C ASP A 54 3.88 -17.67 -7.88
N SER A 55 3.48 -16.62 -7.16
CA SER A 55 3.70 -16.44 -5.73
C SER A 55 2.38 -16.60 -4.97
N LYS A 56 2.24 -17.67 -4.18
CA LYS A 56 1.04 -17.94 -3.40
C LYS A 56 1.31 -18.91 -2.25
N PHE A 57 0.50 -18.82 -1.21
CA PHE A 57 0.39 -19.88 -0.22
C PHE A 57 -0.55 -20.97 -0.74
N ILE A 58 -0.17 -22.21 -0.56
CA ILE A 58 -0.98 -23.39 -0.88
C ILE A 58 -0.97 -24.37 0.29
N VAL A 59 -1.91 -25.31 0.31
CA VAL A 59 -1.90 -26.44 1.25
C VAL A 59 -1.60 -27.72 0.46
N GLU A 60 -0.53 -28.39 0.85
CA GLU A 60 -0.12 -29.68 0.32
C GLU A 60 0.20 -30.61 1.49
N ASP A 61 -0.29 -31.85 1.46
CA ASP A 61 -0.18 -32.83 2.54
C ASP A 61 -0.56 -32.22 3.92
N TYR A 62 -1.69 -31.52 3.98
CA TYR A 62 -2.18 -30.83 5.19
C TYR A 62 -1.20 -29.80 5.79
N THR A 63 -0.24 -29.34 5.02
CA THR A 63 0.74 -28.35 5.46
C THR A 63 0.70 -27.15 4.53
N ILE A 64 0.66 -25.95 5.11
CA ILE A 64 0.77 -24.70 4.36
C ILE A 64 2.21 -24.54 3.89
N GLN A 65 2.38 -24.19 2.64
CA GLN A 65 3.68 -23.82 2.05
C GLN A 65 3.54 -22.62 1.13
N PHE A 66 4.64 -21.90 0.92
CA PHE A 66 4.72 -20.81 -0.04
C PHE A 66 5.37 -21.30 -1.33
N THR A 67 4.82 -20.88 -2.48
CA THR A 67 5.35 -21.16 -3.82
C THR A 67 6.00 -19.92 -4.40
N GLY A 68 6.82 -20.12 -5.44
CA GLY A 68 7.56 -19.03 -6.06
C GLY A 68 8.91 -18.79 -5.40
N LYS A 69 9.76 -17.99 -6.08
CA LYS A 69 11.15 -17.70 -5.63
C LYS A 69 11.40 -16.20 -5.40
N ARG A 70 10.32 -15.39 -5.41
CA ARG A 70 10.43 -13.93 -5.32
C ARG A 70 10.69 -13.44 -3.91
N TYR A 71 10.32 -14.21 -2.89
CA TYR A 71 10.42 -13.82 -1.49
C TYR A 71 11.21 -14.85 -0.68
N PRO A 72 11.92 -14.45 0.39
CA PRO A 72 12.75 -15.34 1.20
C PRO A 72 11.91 -16.21 2.16
N ILE A 73 10.80 -16.75 1.68
CA ILE A 73 9.99 -17.79 2.34
C ILE A 73 9.97 -18.98 1.41
N GLU A 74 10.49 -20.12 1.86
CA GLU A 74 10.56 -21.33 1.06
C GLU A 74 10.00 -22.53 1.81
N GLY A 75 9.28 -23.37 1.06
CA GLY A 75 8.87 -24.70 1.48
C GLY A 75 7.75 -24.75 2.50
N LYS A 76 7.68 -25.89 3.20
CA LYS A 76 6.62 -26.20 4.17
C LYS A 76 6.75 -25.35 5.44
N LEU A 77 5.60 -24.84 5.92
CA LEU A 77 5.47 -23.98 7.10
C LEU A 77 4.64 -24.67 8.20
N PRO A 78 5.14 -25.71 8.85
CA PRO A 78 4.35 -26.52 9.80
C PRO A 78 3.92 -25.70 11.02
N TYR A 79 4.75 -24.76 11.50
CA TYR A 79 4.37 -23.89 12.61
C TYR A 79 3.25 -22.94 12.25
N PHE A 80 3.24 -22.41 11.00
CA PHE A 80 2.16 -21.57 10.53
C PHE A 80 0.87 -22.37 10.34
N THR A 81 0.99 -23.58 9.83
CA THR A 81 -0.15 -24.52 9.73
C THR A 81 -0.79 -24.75 11.10
N SER A 82 0.02 -25.11 12.11
CA SER A 82 -0.47 -25.34 13.48
C SER A 82 -1.11 -24.08 14.06
N TRP A 83 -0.50 -22.93 13.86
CA TRP A 83 -1.01 -21.66 14.34
C TRP A 83 -2.37 -21.29 13.71
N VAL A 84 -2.53 -21.49 12.38
CA VAL A 84 -3.80 -21.25 11.68
C VAL A 84 -4.90 -22.17 12.19
N LEU A 85 -4.60 -23.46 12.33
CA LEU A 85 -5.55 -24.45 12.85
C LEU A 85 -5.99 -24.12 14.29
N GLU A 86 -5.07 -23.79 15.16
CA GLU A 86 -5.34 -23.44 16.55
C GLU A 86 -6.14 -22.14 16.68
N ARG A 87 -5.73 -21.09 15.93
CA ARG A 87 -6.33 -19.75 16.03
C ARG A 87 -7.71 -19.67 15.40
N PHE A 88 -7.88 -20.25 14.22
CA PHE A 88 -9.09 -20.09 13.42
C PHE A 88 -9.98 -21.34 13.35
N ASN A 89 -9.52 -22.49 13.87
CA ASN A 89 -10.28 -23.73 13.86
C ASN A 89 -10.83 -24.08 12.47
N VAL A 90 -9.97 -24.04 11.47
CA VAL A 90 -10.35 -24.32 10.06
C VAL A 90 -10.13 -25.77 9.68
N ASP A 91 -10.93 -26.26 8.75
CA ASP A 91 -10.74 -27.57 8.12
C ASP A 91 -9.99 -27.41 6.79
N LEU A 92 -8.70 -27.77 6.76
CA LEU A 92 -7.87 -27.69 5.56
C LEU A 92 -8.30 -28.66 4.44
N LYS A 93 -9.31 -29.52 4.67
CA LYS A 93 -9.92 -30.36 3.63
C LYS A 93 -11.02 -29.63 2.86
N ARG A 94 -11.59 -28.58 3.44
CA ARG A 94 -12.69 -27.79 2.86
C ARG A 94 -12.14 -26.50 2.30
N ARG A 95 -11.98 -26.45 0.99
CA ARG A 95 -11.47 -25.29 0.28
C ARG A 95 -12.56 -24.53 -0.47
N ASN A 96 -12.64 -23.24 -0.27
CA ASN A 96 -13.48 -22.32 -1.05
C ASN A 96 -12.69 -21.87 -2.28
N LEU A 97 -12.84 -22.58 -3.39
CA LEU A 97 -12.14 -22.21 -4.62
C LEU A 97 -12.67 -20.88 -5.15
N PRO A 98 -11.77 -19.97 -5.57
CA PRO A 98 -12.17 -18.78 -6.29
C PRO A 98 -12.74 -19.16 -7.65
N LYS A 99 -13.50 -18.27 -8.27
CA LYS A 99 -13.89 -18.39 -9.66
C LYS A 99 -12.63 -18.37 -10.54
N ASP A 100 -12.48 -19.37 -11.40
CA ASP A 100 -11.28 -19.52 -12.22
C ASP A 100 -11.25 -18.49 -13.36
N GLN A 101 -12.39 -18.27 -14.04
CA GLN A 101 -12.52 -17.37 -15.17
C GLN A 101 -13.97 -16.93 -15.35
N PHE A 102 -14.16 -15.70 -15.82
CA PHE A 102 -15.46 -15.22 -16.27
C PHE A 102 -15.67 -15.56 -17.74
N LYS A 103 -16.90 -15.92 -18.09
CA LYS A 103 -17.30 -16.05 -19.47
C LYS A 103 -17.67 -14.66 -20.02
N PRO A 104 -17.59 -14.45 -21.34
CA PRO A 104 -17.92 -13.15 -21.94
C PRO A 104 -19.27 -12.58 -21.53
N GLU A 105 -20.31 -13.45 -21.43
CA GLU A 105 -21.67 -13.08 -21.06
C GLU A 105 -21.88 -12.76 -19.57
N GLU A 106 -20.89 -13.00 -18.73
CA GLU A 106 -20.95 -12.69 -17.28
C GLU A 106 -20.45 -11.27 -16.97
N TYR A 107 -19.81 -10.60 -17.93
CA TYR A 107 -19.44 -9.21 -17.77
C TYR A 107 -20.61 -8.28 -18.10
N PRO A 108 -20.82 -7.21 -17.31
CA PRO A 108 -21.83 -6.21 -17.65
C PRO A 108 -21.56 -5.60 -19.05
N GLU A 109 -22.63 -5.45 -19.83
CA GLU A 109 -22.55 -4.79 -21.15
C GLU A 109 -22.06 -3.35 -21.00
N PRO A 110 -21.15 -2.89 -21.88
CA PRO A 110 -20.62 -1.54 -21.82
C PRO A 110 -21.65 -0.49 -22.28
N ILE A 111 -21.79 0.60 -21.53
CA ILE A 111 -22.65 1.73 -21.84
C ILE A 111 -21.82 2.76 -22.63
N ILE A 112 -21.75 2.63 -23.95
CA ILE A 112 -20.89 3.46 -24.79
C ILE A 112 -21.71 4.15 -25.90
N LYS A 113 -21.51 5.46 -26.04
CA LYS A 113 -22.06 6.22 -27.19
C LYS A 113 -21.19 5.97 -28.42
N ALA A 114 -21.82 5.66 -29.56
CA ALA A 114 -21.10 5.37 -30.81
C ALA A 114 -20.16 6.51 -31.25
N GLU A 115 -20.64 7.77 -31.16
CA GLU A 115 -19.83 8.95 -31.54
C GLU A 115 -18.61 9.14 -30.63
N PHE A 116 -18.71 8.76 -29.36
CA PHE A 116 -17.59 8.82 -28.42
C PHE A 116 -16.50 7.82 -28.80
N ILE A 117 -16.86 6.54 -29.02
CA ILE A 117 -15.88 5.51 -29.35
C ILE A 117 -15.18 5.76 -30.69
N GLU A 118 -15.92 6.28 -31.71
CA GLU A 118 -15.32 6.67 -32.96
C GLU A 118 -14.34 7.84 -32.82
N SER A 119 -14.70 8.83 -32.01
CA SER A 119 -13.80 9.94 -31.69
C SER A 119 -12.57 9.47 -30.88
N LEU A 120 -12.74 8.52 -29.95
CA LEU A 120 -11.64 7.93 -29.19
C LEU A 120 -10.66 7.19 -30.10
N LYS A 121 -11.15 6.40 -31.05
CA LYS A 121 -10.32 5.72 -32.06
C LYS A 121 -9.48 6.71 -32.87
N SER A 122 -10.02 7.89 -33.18
CA SER A 122 -9.30 8.91 -33.94
C SER A 122 -8.12 9.53 -33.18
N LEU A 123 -8.06 9.40 -31.83
CA LEU A 123 -6.92 9.83 -31.03
C LEU A 123 -5.72 8.90 -31.15
N ASN A 124 -5.89 7.71 -31.75
CA ASN A 124 -4.85 6.68 -31.86
C ASN A 124 -4.20 6.31 -30.52
N VAL A 125 -5.02 6.24 -29.46
CA VAL A 125 -4.66 5.79 -28.13
C VAL A 125 -5.16 4.37 -27.92
N ASP A 126 -4.33 3.52 -27.33
CA ASP A 126 -4.70 2.14 -27.01
C ASP A 126 -5.91 2.10 -26.09
N HIS A 127 -6.90 1.29 -26.45
CA HIS A 127 -8.12 1.13 -25.68
C HIS A 127 -8.70 -0.29 -25.81
N SER A 128 -9.50 -0.69 -24.83
CA SER A 128 -10.17 -1.99 -24.80
C SER A 128 -11.58 -1.87 -24.21
N ILE A 129 -12.48 -2.69 -24.73
CA ILE A 129 -13.81 -2.96 -24.16
C ILE A 129 -13.93 -4.41 -23.68
N ASP A 130 -12.82 -5.15 -23.68
CA ASP A 130 -12.79 -6.53 -23.20
C ASP A 130 -13.17 -6.61 -21.71
N GLY A 131 -13.93 -7.64 -21.37
CA GLY A 131 -14.49 -7.79 -20.03
C GLY A 131 -13.43 -7.92 -18.94
N LEU A 132 -12.34 -8.64 -19.18
CA LEU A 132 -11.27 -8.83 -18.21
C LEU A 132 -10.47 -7.53 -18.00
N ASP A 133 -10.15 -6.81 -19.08
CA ASP A 133 -9.47 -5.51 -18.98
C ASP A 133 -10.28 -4.53 -18.13
N ARG A 134 -11.58 -4.48 -18.36
CA ARG A 134 -12.52 -3.64 -17.62
C ARG A 134 -12.64 -4.06 -16.16
N LEU A 135 -12.72 -5.37 -15.90
CA LEU A 135 -12.83 -5.91 -14.55
C LEU A 135 -11.60 -5.58 -13.70
N VAL A 136 -10.39 -5.80 -14.22
CA VAL A 136 -9.13 -5.53 -13.50
C VAL A 136 -9.00 -4.06 -13.12
N ARG A 137 -9.62 -3.12 -13.86
CA ARG A 137 -9.61 -1.68 -13.56
C ARG A 137 -10.82 -1.20 -12.77
N ALA A 138 -11.72 -2.13 -12.37
CA ALA A 138 -12.92 -1.81 -11.62
C ALA A 138 -12.76 -1.92 -10.10
N HIS A 139 -11.63 -2.42 -9.61
CA HIS A 139 -11.45 -2.75 -8.20
C HIS A 139 -10.04 -2.44 -7.69
N GLY A 140 -9.92 -2.36 -6.39
CA GLY A 140 -8.64 -2.33 -5.68
C GLY A 140 -8.33 -3.67 -5.01
N GLN A 141 -7.87 -3.59 -3.77
CA GLN A 141 -7.44 -4.74 -2.98
C GLN A 141 -8.16 -4.81 -1.63
N THR A 142 -9.35 -4.20 -1.48
CA THR A 142 -10.14 -4.38 -0.26
C THR A 142 -10.63 -5.82 -0.15
N LEU A 143 -10.91 -6.25 1.06
CA LEU A 143 -11.56 -7.55 1.30
C LEU A 143 -12.86 -7.68 0.50
N HIS A 144 -13.66 -6.60 0.46
CA HIS A 144 -14.89 -6.52 -0.33
C HIS A 144 -14.62 -6.82 -1.81
N ASP A 145 -13.71 -6.05 -2.44
CA ASP A 145 -13.39 -6.20 -3.86
C ASP A 145 -12.99 -7.63 -4.20
N ILE A 146 -12.01 -8.16 -3.47
CA ILE A 146 -11.45 -9.48 -3.76
C ILE A 146 -12.43 -10.60 -3.46
N TYR A 147 -13.22 -10.49 -2.38
CA TYR A 147 -14.22 -11.50 -2.07
C TYR A 147 -15.31 -11.57 -3.14
N GLN A 148 -15.85 -10.42 -3.59
CA GLN A 148 -16.89 -10.36 -4.63
C GLN A 148 -16.41 -11.01 -5.92
N ILE A 149 -15.22 -10.62 -6.40
CA ILE A 149 -14.64 -11.15 -7.63
C ILE A 149 -14.41 -12.66 -7.52
N ARG A 150 -13.88 -13.15 -6.41
CA ARG A 150 -13.67 -14.58 -6.16
C ARG A 150 -14.97 -15.38 -6.11
N LYS A 151 -16.08 -14.75 -5.75
CA LYS A 151 -17.43 -15.35 -5.79
C LYS A 151 -18.11 -15.21 -7.15
N GLY A 152 -17.49 -14.55 -8.12
CA GLY A 152 -18.06 -14.32 -9.44
C GLY A 152 -19.13 -13.24 -9.46
N ILE A 153 -19.12 -12.34 -8.50
CA ILE A 153 -20.06 -11.21 -8.40
C ILE A 153 -19.39 -9.99 -9.03
N VAL A 154 -19.98 -9.47 -10.09
CA VAL A 154 -19.52 -8.24 -10.78
C VAL A 154 -20.70 -7.31 -10.91
N HIS A 155 -20.58 -6.12 -10.33
CA HIS A 155 -21.61 -5.08 -10.40
C HIS A 155 -21.33 -4.11 -11.55
N ARG A 156 -20.91 -2.89 -11.24
CA ARG A 156 -20.57 -1.86 -12.21
C ARG A 156 -19.06 -1.87 -12.46
N ILE A 157 -18.64 -2.05 -13.72
CA ILE A 157 -17.24 -1.93 -14.15
C ILE A 157 -17.12 -0.83 -15.22
N PRO A 158 -15.92 -0.31 -15.52
CA PRO A 158 -15.74 0.65 -16.60
C PRO A 158 -16.32 0.14 -17.93
N ASP A 159 -16.76 1.03 -18.79
CA ASP A 159 -17.28 0.68 -20.11
C ASP A 159 -16.15 0.54 -21.13
N VAL A 160 -15.09 1.33 -20.94
CA VAL A 160 -13.89 1.31 -21.76
C VAL A 160 -12.66 1.57 -20.90
N VAL A 161 -11.56 0.92 -21.23
CA VAL A 161 -10.23 1.20 -20.66
C VAL A 161 -9.40 1.89 -21.73
N VAL A 162 -8.63 2.91 -21.33
CA VAL A 162 -7.70 3.59 -22.24
C VAL A 162 -6.31 3.67 -21.61
N TRP A 163 -5.27 3.59 -22.43
CA TRP A 163 -3.87 3.62 -22.01
C TRP A 163 -3.13 4.76 -22.71
N PRO A 164 -3.15 5.99 -22.15
CA PRO A 164 -2.35 7.09 -22.69
C PRO A 164 -0.86 6.77 -22.61
N GLY A 165 -0.13 7.09 -23.67
CA GLY A 165 1.32 6.92 -23.73
C GLY A 165 2.10 8.15 -23.28
N CYS A 166 1.45 9.31 -23.11
CA CYS A 166 2.09 10.56 -22.69
C CYS A 166 1.07 11.57 -22.14
N HIS A 167 1.60 12.67 -21.58
CA HIS A 167 0.80 13.77 -21.05
C HIS A 167 -0.24 14.31 -22.07
N GLN A 168 0.15 14.48 -23.33
CA GLN A 168 -0.75 15.03 -24.35
C GLN A 168 -1.94 14.12 -24.66
N ASP A 169 -1.73 12.79 -24.62
CA ASP A 169 -2.83 11.85 -24.78
C ASP A 169 -3.88 12.02 -23.67
N VAL A 170 -3.41 12.23 -22.42
CA VAL A 170 -4.32 12.51 -21.29
C VAL A 170 -5.10 13.79 -21.50
N VAL A 171 -4.47 14.86 -21.98
CA VAL A 171 -5.17 16.12 -22.31
C VAL A 171 -6.28 15.85 -23.33
N ASN A 172 -5.94 15.19 -24.44
CA ASN A 172 -6.90 14.89 -25.53
C ASN A 172 -8.06 14.01 -25.04
N ILE A 173 -7.78 12.99 -24.20
CA ILE A 173 -8.81 12.10 -23.62
C ILE A 173 -9.74 12.89 -22.68
N VAL A 174 -9.19 13.76 -21.82
CA VAL A 174 -9.99 14.56 -20.88
C VAL A 174 -10.87 15.55 -21.62
N GLU A 175 -10.36 16.22 -22.66
CA GLU A 175 -11.16 17.09 -23.53
C GLU A 175 -12.30 16.34 -24.22
N LEU A 176 -12.00 15.15 -24.75
CA LEU A 176 -12.98 14.28 -25.36
C LEU A 176 -14.07 13.84 -24.39
N ALA A 177 -13.67 13.38 -23.21
CA ALA A 177 -14.59 12.97 -22.15
C ALA A 177 -15.49 14.12 -21.69
N ASN A 178 -14.92 15.31 -21.54
CA ASN A 178 -15.67 16.52 -21.19
C ASN A 178 -16.71 16.89 -22.29
N LYS A 179 -16.34 16.77 -23.57
CA LYS A 179 -17.22 17.02 -24.72
C LYS A 179 -18.41 16.06 -24.75
N PHE A 180 -18.20 14.78 -24.52
CA PHE A 180 -19.24 13.73 -24.60
C PHE A 180 -19.91 13.42 -23.25
N ASN A 181 -19.56 14.14 -22.19
CA ASN A 181 -20.03 13.90 -20.83
C ASN A 181 -19.76 12.45 -20.35
N VAL A 182 -18.53 12.01 -20.53
CA VAL A 182 -18.01 10.69 -20.10
C VAL A 182 -17.30 10.85 -18.77
N VAL A 183 -17.49 9.90 -17.87
CA VAL A 183 -16.80 9.86 -16.57
C VAL A 183 -15.42 9.24 -16.74
N ILE A 184 -14.40 9.86 -16.14
CA ILE A 184 -13.05 9.31 -16.05
C ILE A 184 -12.78 8.87 -14.63
N ILE A 185 -12.33 7.62 -14.49
CA ILE A 185 -11.76 7.10 -13.23
C ILE A 185 -10.27 6.82 -13.50
N PRO A 186 -9.35 7.61 -12.92
CA PRO A 186 -7.92 7.35 -13.06
C PRO A 186 -7.53 6.04 -12.37
N PHE A 187 -6.73 5.22 -13.03
CA PHE A 187 -6.23 3.96 -12.53
C PHE A 187 -4.69 3.93 -12.63
N GLY A 188 -4.04 3.48 -11.56
CA GLY A 188 -2.59 3.30 -11.50
C GLY A 188 -2.22 1.85 -11.22
N GLY A 189 -1.64 1.58 -10.03
CA GLY A 189 -1.22 0.25 -9.62
C GLY A 189 -2.33 -0.74 -9.23
N GLY A 190 -3.56 -0.27 -8.98
CA GLY A 190 -4.67 -1.11 -8.53
C GLY A 190 -4.54 -1.63 -7.08
N THR A 191 -3.70 -0.99 -6.25
CA THR A 191 -3.40 -1.43 -4.88
C THR A 191 -4.27 -0.75 -3.81
N SER A 192 -5.27 0.03 -4.20
CA SER A 192 -6.16 0.74 -3.28
C SER A 192 -6.88 -0.21 -2.31
N VAL A 193 -6.92 0.18 -1.04
CA VAL A 193 -7.68 -0.49 0.03
C VAL A 193 -8.78 0.43 0.60
N SER A 194 -9.34 1.27 -0.27
CA SER A 194 -10.41 2.22 0.06
C SER A 194 -11.55 2.26 -0.97
N CYS A 195 -11.63 1.26 -1.86
CA CYS A 195 -12.54 1.20 -3.01
C CYS A 195 -12.42 2.42 -3.94
N ALA A 196 -11.24 3.07 -3.99
CA ALA A 196 -11.07 4.28 -4.79
C ALA A 196 -11.29 4.07 -6.30
N PRO A 197 -10.81 2.98 -6.95
CA PRO A 197 -11.04 2.73 -8.38
C PRO A 197 -12.42 2.13 -8.71
N CYS A 198 -13.21 1.73 -7.70
CA CYS A 198 -14.52 1.10 -7.93
C CYS A 198 -15.49 2.08 -8.60
N CYS A 199 -16.20 1.61 -9.62
CA CYS A 199 -17.21 2.41 -10.30
C CYS A 199 -18.40 2.68 -9.39
N PRO A 200 -18.92 3.92 -9.31
CA PRO A 200 -20.16 4.17 -8.59
C PRO A 200 -21.33 3.47 -9.29
N GLU A 201 -22.11 2.67 -8.55
CA GLU A 201 -23.24 1.91 -9.12
C GLU A 201 -24.35 2.81 -9.67
N TYR A 202 -24.51 4.01 -9.08
CA TYR A 202 -25.50 4.99 -9.52
C TYR A 202 -25.12 5.76 -10.80
N GLU A 203 -23.88 5.60 -11.31
CA GLU A 203 -23.42 6.33 -12.48
C GLU A 203 -23.95 5.68 -13.77
N THR A 204 -24.76 6.43 -14.48
CA THR A 204 -25.43 5.98 -15.72
C THR A 204 -24.72 6.43 -16.99
N ARG A 205 -23.76 7.35 -16.88
CA ARG A 205 -22.90 7.77 -18.00
C ARG A 205 -21.91 6.68 -18.37
N THR A 206 -21.34 6.78 -19.57
CA THR A 206 -20.14 6.01 -19.92
C THR A 206 -19.04 6.27 -18.91
N ILE A 207 -18.45 5.22 -18.35
CA ILE A 207 -17.28 5.28 -17.47
C ILE A 207 -16.05 4.79 -18.23
N LEU A 208 -15.06 5.66 -18.33
CA LEU A 208 -13.75 5.39 -18.90
C LEU A 208 -12.75 5.21 -17.77
N SER A 209 -12.10 4.05 -17.68
CA SER A 209 -10.92 3.88 -16.83
C SER A 209 -9.69 4.33 -17.58
N LEU A 210 -8.95 5.32 -17.03
CA LEU A 210 -7.72 5.84 -17.60
C LEU A 210 -6.54 5.21 -16.87
N ASP A 211 -5.96 4.17 -17.49
CA ASP A 211 -4.83 3.41 -16.93
C ASP A 211 -3.52 4.05 -17.35
N THR A 212 -2.79 4.60 -16.37
CA THR A 212 -1.54 5.32 -16.60
C THR A 212 -0.31 4.42 -16.79
N SER A 213 -0.46 3.11 -16.84
CA SER A 213 0.66 2.15 -16.83
C SER A 213 1.63 2.29 -18.02
N GLN A 214 1.21 2.89 -19.13
CA GLN A 214 2.09 3.19 -20.27
C GLN A 214 2.93 4.46 -20.06
N MET A 215 2.53 5.32 -19.13
CA MET A 215 3.26 6.53 -18.74
C MET A 215 4.23 6.20 -17.62
N ASN A 216 5.28 5.44 -17.92
CA ASN A 216 6.17 4.82 -16.92
C ASN A 216 7.66 5.20 -17.10
N SER A 217 7.94 6.29 -17.76
CA SER A 217 9.31 6.72 -18.07
C SER A 217 9.86 7.67 -17.00
N VAL A 218 11.19 7.67 -16.85
CA VAL A 218 11.93 8.76 -16.22
C VAL A 218 12.19 9.80 -17.29
N LEU A 219 11.63 11.01 -17.09
CA LEU A 219 11.72 12.08 -18.08
C LEU A 219 13.08 12.79 -18.03
N TRP A 220 13.59 13.05 -16.84
CA TRP A 220 14.92 13.60 -16.60
C TRP A 220 15.37 13.38 -15.16
N MET A 221 16.69 13.43 -14.93
CA MET A 221 17.34 13.43 -13.62
C MET A 221 18.31 14.60 -13.53
N ASP A 222 18.30 15.32 -12.43
CA ASP A 222 19.22 16.39 -12.10
C ASP A 222 20.00 16.00 -10.84
N PHE A 223 21.24 15.59 -11.02
CA PHE A 223 22.09 15.10 -9.93
C PHE A 223 22.74 16.25 -9.13
N GLU A 224 22.79 17.47 -9.68
CA GLU A 224 23.28 18.64 -8.97
C GLU A 224 22.22 19.12 -7.97
N ASN A 225 20.98 19.22 -8.40
CA ASN A 225 19.86 19.67 -7.58
C ASN A 225 19.15 18.53 -6.83
N LEU A 226 19.58 17.27 -7.03
CA LEU A 226 19.01 16.07 -6.42
C LEU A 226 17.49 15.95 -6.61
N THR A 227 17.06 16.09 -7.86
CA THR A 227 15.66 15.95 -8.28
C THR A 227 15.55 15.09 -9.54
N ALA A 228 14.40 14.43 -9.71
CA ALA A 228 14.09 13.70 -10.92
C ALA A 228 12.61 13.82 -11.25
N CYS A 229 12.29 13.84 -12.54
CA CYS A 229 10.94 13.88 -13.07
C CYS A 229 10.55 12.53 -13.66
N PHE A 230 9.37 12.08 -13.30
CA PHE A 230 8.82 10.80 -13.70
C PHE A 230 7.42 10.97 -14.27
N GLU A 231 7.05 10.10 -15.20
CA GLU A 231 5.66 9.92 -15.56
C GLU A 231 4.90 9.22 -14.42
N ALA A 232 3.64 9.60 -14.20
CA ALA A 232 2.88 9.23 -13.01
C ALA A 232 2.50 7.73 -12.92
N GLY A 233 2.53 7.01 -14.03
CA GLY A 233 2.22 5.58 -14.09
C GLY A 233 3.40 4.67 -13.71
N ILE A 234 4.61 5.21 -13.52
CA ILE A 234 5.77 4.40 -13.14
C ILE A 234 5.50 3.68 -11.81
N ILE A 235 5.78 2.39 -11.75
CA ILE A 235 5.64 1.58 -10.54
C ILE A 235 6.84 1.83 -9.63
N GLY A 236 6.60 1.85 -8.31
CA GLY A 236 7.62 2.19 -7.32
C GLY A 236 8.86 1.32 -7.39
N GLN A 237 8.72 0.04 -7.62
CA GLN A 237 9.83 -0.89 -7.78
C GLN A 237 10.70 -0.53 -9.00
N ASP A 238 10.08 -0.17 -10.13
CA ASP A 238 10.80 0.20 -11.34
C ASP A 238 11.47 1.57 -11.19
N LEU A 239 10.78 2.53 -10.55
CA LEU A 239 11.32 3.85 -10.21
C LEU A 239 12.59 3.71 -9.35
N GLU A 240 12.51 2.97 -8.24
CA GLU A 240 13.64 2.76 -7.34
C GLU A 240 14.79 2.00 -8.03
N ARG A 241 14.49 0.95 -8.82
CA ARG A 241 15.51 0.23 -9.59
C ARG A 241 16.26 1.16 -10.53
N THR A 242 15.54 1.97 -11.32
CA THR A 242 16.15 2.90 -12.27
C THR A 242 17.04 3.95 -11.58
N LEU A 243 16.60 4.46 -10.41
CA LEU A 243 17.43 5.37 -9.61
C LEU A 243 18.65 4.67 -9.02
N GLN A 244 18.51 3.44 -8.51
CA GLN A 244 19.61 2.67 -7.90
C GLN A 244 20.69 2.32 -8.92
N GLU A 245 20.33 2.05 -10.17
CA GLU A 245 21.29 1.86 -11.27
C GLU A 245 22.16 3.11 -11.50
N GLN A 246 21.65 4.30 -11.12
CA GLN A 246 22.40 5.56 -11.18
C GLN A 246 23.04 5.96 -9.84
N GLY A 247 22.92 5.12 -8.80
CA GLY A 247 23.47 5.39 -7.46
C GLY A 247 22.59 6.27 -6.58
N TYR A 248 21.30 6.39 -6.86
CA TYR A 248 20.34 7.23 -6.14
C TYR A 248 19.11 6.45 -5.66
N THR A 249 18.28 7.08 -4.83
CA THR A 249 17.01 6.56 -4.30
C THR A 249 16.10 7.71 -3.91
N THR A 250 14.79 7.53 -3.97
CA THR A 250 13.83 8.40 -3.26
C THR A 250 13.72 8.00 -1.80
N GLY A 251 13.96 6.72 -1.49
CA GLY A 251 13.72 6.11 -0.18
C GLY A 251 12.24 5.97 0.16
N HIS A 252 11.32 6.27 -0.77
CA HIS A 252 9.89 6.10 -0.56
C HIS A 252 9.48 4.67 -0.87
N GLU A 253 9.10 3.93 0.16
CA GLU A 253 8.83 2.49 0.07
C GLU A 253 7.51 2.16 0.80
N PRO A 254 6.34 2.45 0.19
CA PRO A 254 5.05 1.98 0.69
C PRO A 254 5.00 0.45 0.75
N ASP A 255 4.14 -0.13 1.59
CA ASP A 255 3.98 -1.58 1.71
C ASP A 255 3.65 -2.25 0.35
N SER A 256 3.03 -1.51 -0.57
CA SER A 256 2.63 -1.95 -1.92
C SER A 256 3.57 -1.48 -3.04
N TYR A 257 4.80 -1.00 -2.74
CA TYR A 257 5.66 -0.34 -3.73
C TYR A 257 5.98 -1.20 -4.97
N GLU A 258 5.91 -2.53 -4.84
CA GLU A 258 6.09 -3.47 -5.96
C GLU A 258 5.03 -3.33 -7.06
N PHE A 259 3.86 -2.78 -6.72
CA PHE A 259 2.69 -2.70 -7.60
C PHE A 259 2.07 -1.32 -7.69
N SER A 260 2.28 -0.45 -6.71
CA SER A 260 1.68 0.88 -6.67
C SER A 260 2.43 1.89 -7.55
N SER A 261 1.68 2.78 -8.20
CA SER A 261 2.22 3.81 -9.09
C SER A 261 2.51 5.12 -8.35
N LEU A 262 3.44 5.90 -8.88
CA LEU A 262 3.81 7.21 -8.37
C LEU A 262 2.61 8.18 -8.33
N GLY A 263 1.79 8.22 -9.39
CA GLY A 263 0.57 9.05 -9.40
C GLY A 263 -0.43 8.64 -8.32
N GLY A 264 -0.52 7.32 -8.04
CA GLY A 264 -1.30 6.79 -6.93
C GLY A 264 -0.78 7.25 -5.58
N TRP A 265 0.54 7.28 -5.37
CA TRP A 265 1.13 7.80 -4.14
C TRP A 265 0.78 9.25 -3.87
N VAL A 266 0.89 10.11 -4.89
CA VAL A 266 0.51 11.52 -4.77
C VAL A 266 -0.98 11.67 -4.54
N ALA A 267 -1.82 10.94 -5.29
CA ALA A 267 -3.27 11.01 -5.21
C ALA A 267 -3.83 10.56 -3.83
N THR A 268 -3.11 9.72 -3.09
CA THR A 268 -3.55 9.21 -1.77
C THR A 268 -2.72 9.73 -0.60
N ARG A 269 -1.72 10.58 -0.81
CA ARG A 269 -0.74 11.00 0.22
C ARG A 269 -0.08 9.79 0.88
N ALA A 270 0.45 8.89 0.07
CA ALA A 270 1.04 7.65 0.53
C ALA A 270 2.22 7.88 1.49
N SER A 271 2.38 6.98 2.44
CA SER A 271 3.51 6.98 3.37
C SER A 271 4.35 5.71 3.20
N GLY A 272 5.66 5.87 3.24
CA GLY A 272 6.62 4.79 3.06
C GLY A 272 7.18 4.25 4.37
N MET A 273 7.65 3.00 4.34
CA MET A 273 8.26 2.32 5.48
C MET A 273 9.52 3.01 6.03
N LYS A 274 10.18 3.79 5.19
CA LYS A 274 11.43 4.51 5.50
C LYS A 274 11.22 6.00 5.77
N LYS A 275 9.97 6.42 6.02
CA LYS A 275 9.62 7.84 6.13
C LYS A 275 10.37 8.60 7.22
N ASN A 276 10.89 7.93 8.26
CA ASN A 276 11.58 8.62 9.37
C ASN A 276 12.82 9.41 8.91
N VAL A 277 13.46 9.00 7.82
CA VAL A 277 14.64 9.66 7.23
C VAL A 277 14.32 10.30 5.89
N TYR A 278 13.49 9.64 5.06
CA TYR A 278 13.23 10.10 3.71
C TYR A 278 12.00 11.02 3.61
N GLY A 279 11.06 10.90 4.52
CA GLY A 279 9.79 11.63 4.50
C GLY A 279 8.65 10.83 3.85
N ASN A 280 7.46 11.38 3.91
CA ASN A 280 6.29 10.91 3.17
C ASN A 280 6.32 11.50 1.75
N ILE A 281 5.36 11.11 0.90
CA ILE A 281 5.30 11.62 -0.47
C ILE A 281 5.20 13.15 -0.53
N GLU A 282 4.49 13.79 0.39
CA GLU A 282 4.38 15.26 0.49
C GLU A 282 5.70 15.95 0.84
N ASP A 283 6.61 15.26 1.54
CA ASP A 283 7.94 15.77 1.87
C ASP A 283 8.92 15.65 0.69
N LEU A 284 8.70 14.66 -0.18
CA LEU A 284 9.52 14.38 -1.36
C LEU A 284 9.08 15.18 -2.58
N LEU A 285 7.80 15.53 -2.67
CA LEU A 285 7.21 16.19 -3.82
C LEU A 285 7.76 17.62 -4.00
N VAL A 286 8.36 17.87 -5.17
CA VAL A 286 8.79 19.22 -5.60
C VAL A 286 7.72 19.84 -6.49
N HIS A 287 7.23 19.06 -7.46
CA HIS A 287 6.26 19.52 -8.45
C HIS A 287 5.35 18.38 -8.90
N VAL A 288 4.12 18.73 -9.24
CA VAL A 288 3.14 17.81 -9.84
C VAL A 288 2.41 18.50 -10.99
N LYS A 289 2.20 17.76 -12.06
CA LYS A 289 1.39 18.19 -13.20
C LYS A 289 0.13 17.33 -13.26
N MET A 290 -1.03 17.98 -13.29
CA MET A 290 -2.34 17.33 -13.32
C MET A 290 -3.21 17.89 -14.44
N VAL A 291 -3.83 17.02 -15.22
CA VAL A 291 -4.82 17.39 -16.24
C VAL A 291 -6.21 17.39 -15.62
N THR A 292 -6.88 18.54 -15.67
CA THR A 292 -8.26 18.75 -15.20
C THR A 292 -9.21 18.98 -16.38
N SER A 293 -10.51 19.01 -16.15
CA SER A 293 -11.48 19.32 -17.22
C SER A 293 -11.41 20.78 -17.70
N LYS A 294 -10.66 21.65 -17.00
CA LYS A 294 -10.43 23.07 -17.36
C LYS A 294 -9.04 23.35 -17.92
N GLY A 295 -8.19 22.36 -18.00
CA GLY A 295 -6.82 22.50 -18.47
C GLY A 295 -5.80 21.88 -17.50
N VAL A 296 -4.54 22.18 -17.73
CA VAL A 296 -3.42 21.63 -16.96
C VAL A 296 -3.16 22.48 -15.73
N LEU A 297 -3.14 21.85 -14.56
CA LEU A 297 -2.71 22.44 -13.30
C LEU A 297 -1.24 22.11 -13.07
N GLU A 298 -0.37 23.10 -13.15
CA GLU A 298 1.06 22.99 -12.88
C GLU A 298 1.62 24.32 -12.37
N LYS A 299 2.74 24.27 -11.64
CA LYS A 299 3.49 25.49 -11.25
C LYS A 299 4.50 25.83 -12.36
N SER A 300 4.63 27.10 -12.66
CA SER A 300 5.64 27.60 -13.61
C SER A 300 7.08 27.56 -13.07
N CYS A 301 7.24 27.26 -11.78
CA CYS A 301 8.52 27.29 -11.07
C CYS A 301 8.68 26.04 -10.20
N GLN A 302 9.80 25.34 -10.38
CA GLN A 302 10.12 24.08 -9.69
C GLN A 302 11.20 24.28 -8.61
N MET A 303 11.10 25.35 -7.84
CA MET A 303 12.06 25.66 -6.77
C MET A 303 11.80 24.82 -5.52
N PRO A 304 12.83 24.56 -4.70
CA PRO A 304 12.71 23.72 -3.50
C PRO A 304 11.74 24.30 -2.45
N ARG A 305 11.51 25.62 -2.47
CA ARG A 305 10.52 26.32 -1.64
C ARG A 305 10.10 27.63 -2.30
N ILE A 306 8.78 27.87 -2.34
CA ILE A 306 8.17 29.08 -2.89
C ILE A 306 7.28 29.70 -1.82
N SER A 307 7.43 31.03 -1.59
CA SER A 307 6.56 31.80 -0.69
C SER A 307 5.65 32.74 -1.51
N CYS A 308 4.89 32.14 -2.44
CA CYS A 308 4.01 32.86 -3.37
C CYS A 308 2.54 32.43 -3.19
N GLY A 309 2.04 32.56 -1.97
CA GLY A 309 0.67 32.15 -1.63
C GLY A 309 0.55 30.68 -1.25
N PRO A 310 -0.66 30.11 -1.30
CA PRO A 310 -0.91 28.70 -0.99
C PRO A 310 -0.18 27.77 -1.97
N ASP A 311 0.32 26.63 -1.46
CA ASP A 311 0.93 25.63 -2.32
C ASP A 311 -0.12 24.70 -2.93
N PHE A 312 -0.34 24.82 -4.24
CA PHE A 312 -1.32 24.02 -4.98
C PHE A 312 -0.96 22.54 -5.10
N ASN A 313 0.29 22.13 -4.86
CA ASN A 313 0.61 20.70 -4.73
C ASN A 313 -0.23 20.04 -3.65
N HIS A 314 -0.53 20.76 -2.54
CA HIS A 314 -1.36 20.24 -1.45
C HIS A 314 -2.85 20.10 -1.79
N ILE A 315 -3.33 20.68 -2.88
CA ILE A 315 -4.67 20.42 -3.40
C ILE A 315 -4.70 19.11 -4.19
N VAL A 316 -3.62 18.80 -4.91
CA VAL A 316 -3.46 17.57 -5.68
C VAL A 316 -3.20 16.37 -4.77
N LEU A 317 -2.34 16.57 -3.75
CA LEU A 317 -2.04 15.56 -2.73
C LEU A 317 -3.30 15.13 -1.98
N GLY A 318 -3.66 13.86 -2.10
CA GLY A 318 -4.86 13.30 -1.47
C GLY A 318 -6.17 13.59 -2.21
N SER A 319 -6.12 14.01 -3.48
CA SER A 319 -7.31 14.27 -4.30
C SER A 319 -8.05 13.00 -4.78
N GLU A 320 -7.41 11.84 -4.69
CA GLU A 320 -7.98 10.51 -4.97
C GLU A 320 -8.74 10.42 -6.30
N GLY A 321 -8.20 11.06 -7.35
CA GLY A 321 -8.78 11.05 -8.69
C GLY A 321 -10.04 11.91 -8.89
N THR A 322 -10.43 12.73 -7.90
CA THR A 322 -11.64 13.55 -7.97
C THR A 322 -11.46 14.87 -8.71
N LEU A 323 -10.23 15.34 -8.90
CA LEU A 323 -9.91 16.64 -9.49
C LEU A 323 -9.32 16.56 -10.90
N GLY A 324 -8.70 15.43 -11.25
CA GLY A 324 -8.00 15.27 -12.52
C GLY A 324 -7.11 14.03 -12.54
N VAL A 325 -6.30 13.92 -13.60
CA VAL A 325 -5.31 12.86 -13.81
C VAL A 325 -3.91 13.43 -13.60
N ILE A 326 -3.14 12.85 -12.68
CA ILE A 326 -1.73 13.19 -12.48
C ILE A 326 -0.93 12.55 -13.62
N THR A 327 -0.09 13.34 -14.29
CA THR A 327 0.68 12.90 -15.46
C THR A 327 2.18 12.89 -15.24
N GLU A 328 2.71 13.87 -14.51
CA GLU A 328 4.14 14.01 -14.25
C GLU A 328 4.38 14.43 -12.80
N VAL A 329 5.45 13.91 -12.21
CA VAL A 329 5.81 14.20 -10.81
C VAL A 329 7.32 14.42 -10.70
N VAL A 330 7.74 15.52 -10.07
CA VAL A 330 9.14 15.78 -9.72
C VAL A 330 9.36 15.46 -8.24
N LEU A 331 10.26 14.54 -7.97
CA LEU A 331 10.63 14.12 -6.62
C LEU A 331 12.07 14.50 -6.29
N LYS A 332 12.32 14.70 -4.99
CA LYS A 332 13.67 14.73 -4.42
C LYS A 332 14.28 13.34 -4.47
N ILE A 333 15.54 13.25 -4.89
CA ILE A 333 16.34 12.03 -4.85
C ILE A 333 17.53 12.23 -3.92
N ARG A 334 18.14 11.15 -3.47
CA ARG A 334 19.31 11.15 -2.59
C ARG A 334 20.31 10.10 -3.04
N PRO A 335 21.62 10.28 -2.79
CA PRO A 335 22.60 9.21 -2.99
C PRO A 335 22.22 7.94 -2.21
N LEU A 336 22.50 6.78 -2.77
CA LEU A 336 22.27 5.49 -2.11
C LEU A 336 23.07 5.40 -0.80
N PRO A 337 22.48 4.88 0.28
CA PRO A 337 23.20 4.63 1.51
C PRO A 337 24.27 3.55 1.33
N LYS A 338 25.48 3.76 1.87
CA LYS A 338 26.60 2.81 1.78
C LYS A 338 26.43 1.58 2.67
N CYS A 339 25.57 1.66 3.67
CA CYS A 339 25.32 0.59 4.64
C CYS A 339 23.82 0.45 4.90
N LYS A 340 23.35 -0.78 4.88
CA LYS A 340 22.01 -1.18 5.30
C LYS A 340 22.14 -2.23 6.39
N LYS A 341 21.53 -2.01 7.56
CA LYS A 341 21.63 -2.92 8.70
C LYS A 341 20.27 -3.11 9.37
N TYR A 342 19.88 -4.35 9.55
CA TYR A 342 18.69 -4.70 10.30
C TYR A 342 19.00 -4.93 11.79
N GLY A 343 18.02 -4.63 12.64
CA GLY A 343 18.06 -4.87 14.06
C GLY A 343 16.67 -5.23 14.62
N SER A 344 16.63 -5.69 15.85
CA SER A 344 15.39 -5.86 16.58
C SER A 344 15.58 -5.64 18.07
N LEU A 345 14.51 -5.20 18.74
CA LEU A 345 14.43 -5.03 20.18
C LEU A 345 13.24 -5.83 20.71
N VAL A 346 13.42 -6.45 21.86
CA VAL A 346 12.39 -7.22 22.55
C VAL A 346 12.02 -6.49 23.83
N PHE A 347 10.74 -6.28 24.09
CA PHE A 347 10.21 -5.64 25.29
C PHE A 347 9.30 -6.59 26.06
N ARG A 348 9.17 -6.38 27.38
CA ARG A 348 8.32 -7.21 28.24
C ARG A 348 6.85 -7.12 27.91
N ASN A 349 6.40 -5.95 27.47
CA ASN A 349 5.03 -5.66 27.05
C ASN A 349 4.99 -4.53 26.02
N PHE A 350 3.84 -4.32 25.41
CA PHE A 350 3.64 -3.32 24.36
C PHE A 350 3.83 -1.89 24.88
N GLU A 351 3.35 -1.58 26.08
CA GLU A 351 3.47 -0.26 26.69
C GLU A 351 4.94 0.18 26.84
N SER A 352 5.82 -0.72 27.32
CA SER A 352 7.26 -0.44 27.43
C SER A 352 7.88 -0.16 26.06
N GLY A 353 7.46 -0.89 25.03
CA GLY A 353 7.87 -0.65 23.65
C GLY A 353 7.42 0.72 23.14
N VAL A 354 6.14 1.09 23.34
CA VAL A 354 5.61 2.40 22.95
C VAL A 354 6.35 3.54 23.65
N LYS A 355 6.63 3.42 24.96
CA LYS A 355 7.42 4.42 25.71
C LYS A 355 8.83 4.58 25.15
N CYS A 356 9.49 3.48 24.77
CA CYS A 356 10.79 3.51 24.13
C CYS A 356 10.74 4.22 22.77
N LEU A 357 9.78 3.88 21.90
CA LEU A 357 9.65 4.51 20.59
C LEU A 357 9.30 6.01 20.72
N ARG A 358 8.48 6.37 21.72
CA ARG A 358 8.21 7.76 22.06
C ARG A 358 9.49 8.52 22.43
N GLU A 359 10.36 7.91 23.24
CA GLU A 359 11.62 8.54 23.65
C GLU A 359 12.59 8.67 22.48
N ILE A 360 12.69 7.66 21.60
CA ILE A 360 13.46 7.74 20.35
C ILE A 360 12.97 8.90 19.48
N ALA A 361 11.65 9.07 19.35
CA ALA A 361 11.06 10.19 18.63
C ALA A 361 11.36 11.54 19.29
N ARG A 362 11.23 11.63 20.63
CA ARG A 362 11.53 12.85 21.40
C ARG A 362 12.98 13.29 21.24
N GLN A 363 13.91 12.36 21.18
CA GLN A 363 15.33 12.62 20.94
C GLN A 363 15.69 12.82 19.47
N ARG A 364 14.72 12.76 18.55
CA ARG A 364 14.91 12.87 17.10
C ARG A 364 16.02 11.97 16.57
N CYS A 365 16.04 10.74 17.06
CA CYS A 365 17.02 9.74 16.65
C CYS A 365 16.33 8.48 16.08
N GLN A 366 15.22 8.67 15.37
CA GLN A 366 14.52 7.58 14.70
C GLN A 366 15.43 6.93 13.65
N PRO A 367 15.52 5.60 13.62
CA PRO A 367 16.15 4.90 12.52
C PRO A 367 15.28 5.04 11.26
N VAL A 368 15.78 4.60 10.13
CA VAL A 368 15.07 4.69 8.85
C VAL A 368 13.68 4.07 8.93
N SER A 369 13.59 2.89 9.57
CA SER A 369 12.32 2.25 9.91
C SER A 369 12.39 1.65 11.32
N ILE A 370 11.33 1.83 12.09
CA ILE A 370 11.14 1.15 13.38
C ILE A 370 9.66 0.79 13.54
N ARG A 371 9.39 -0.48 13.84
CA ARG A 371 8.01 -1.00 13.93
C ARG A 371 7.89 -1.89 15.14
N LEU A 372 6.96 -1.57 16.03
CA LEU A 372 6.68 -2.34 17.24
C LEU A 372 5.42 -3.18 17.02
N MET A 373 5.58 -4.49 17.05
CA MET A 373 4.49 -5.47 16.98
C MET A 373 4.04 -5.87 18.38
N ASP A 374 2.72 -6.01 18.60
CA ASP A 374 2.20 -6.57 19.83
C ASP A 374 2.48 -8.09 19.93
N ASN A 375 2.10 -8.71 21.04
CA ASN A 375 2.35 -10.12 21.29
C ASN A 375 1.67 -11.04 20.25
N GLU A 376 0.43 -10.75 19.86
CA GLU A 376 -0.31 -11.57 18.91
C GLU A 376 0.33 -11.53 17.51
N GLN A 377 0.76 -10.36 17.07
CA GLN A 377 1.46 -10.24 15.78
C GLN A 377 2.88 -10.83 15.85
N PHE A 378 3.53 -10.75 17.01
CA PHE A 378 4.81 -11.43 17.21
C PHE A 378 4.67 -12.95 17.10
N LYS A 379 3.67 -13.56 17.75
CA LYS A 379 3.36 -15.00 17.63
C LYS A 379 3.08 -15.39 16.17
N PHE A 380 2.28 -14.60 15.48
CA PHE A 380 2.02 -14.79 14.06
C PHE A 380 3.32 -14.75 13.22
N GLY A 381 4.15 -13.72 13.38
CA GLY A 381 5.44 -13.61 12.68
C GLY A 381 6.41 -14.76 13.01
N MET A 382 6.35 -15.28 14.24
CA MET A 382 7.13 -16.45 14.65
C MET A 382 6.67 -17.73 13.97
N SER A 383 5.37 -17.89 13.73
CA SER A 383 4.81 -19.07 13.08
C SER A 383 5.25 -19.21 11.61
N LEU A 384 5.55 -18.09 10.94
CA LEU A 384 6.04 -18.05 9.55
C LEU A 384 7.53 -18.41 9.39
N ARG A 385 8.19 -18.84 10.47
CA ARG A 385 9.59 -19.28 10.41
C ARG A 385 9.70 -20.66 9.77
N PRO A 386 10.71 -20.87 8.91
CA PRO A 386 11.05 -22.20 8.46
C PRO A 386 11.51 -23.06 9.64
N VAL A 387 11.42 -24.37 9.49
CA VAL A 387 11.92 -25.32 10.51
C VAL A 387 13.44 -25.14 10.65
N PRO A 388 13.94 -24.80 11.84
CA PRO A 388 15.37 -24.59 12.01
C PRO A 388 16.13 -25.91 11.95
N GLY A 389 17.29 -25.92 11.32
CA GLY A 389 18.21 -27.06 11.38
C GLY A 389 18.71 -27.32 12.81
N TYR A 390 19.25 -28.52 13.05
CA TYR A 390 19.59 -29.05 14.38
C TYR A 390 20.40 -28.08 15.27
N PHE A 391 21.47 -27.49 14.75
CA PHE A 391 22.32 -26.54 15.51
C PHE A 391 21.61 -25.21 15.81
N ARG A 392 20.75 -24.72 14.93
CA ARG A 392 19.94 -23.53 15.16
C ARG A 392 18.88 -23.77 16.24
N SER A 393 18.25 -24.93 16.23
CA SER A 393 17.27 -25.32 17.27
C SER A 393 17.89 -25.25 18.66
N PHE A 394 19.12 -25.72 18.82
CA PHE A 394 19.84 -25.69 20.08
C PHE A 394 20.16 -24.26 20.53
N ALA A 395 20.66 -23.42 19.63
CA ALA A 395 20.96 -22.03 19.96
C ALA A 395 19.67 -21.22 20.29
N ASP A 396 18.57 -21.48 19.59
CA ASP A 396 17.28 -20.81 19.83
C ASP A 396 16.67 -21.27 21.17
N TYR A 397 16.85 -22.52 21.56
CA TYR A 397 16.46 -23.04 22.88
C TYR A 397 17.17 -22.28 24.01
N PHE A 398 18.49 -22.08 23.94
CA PHE A 398 19.22 -21.31 24.96
C PHE A 398 18.84 -19.84 24.97
N LYS A 399 18.63 -19.23 23.80
CA LYS A 399 18.11 -17.86 23.73
C LYS A 399 16.75 -17.74 24.40
N ARG A 400 15.87 -18.71 24.18
CA ARG A 400 14.54 -18.76 24.81
C ARG A 400 14.66 -18.86 26.33
N ILE A 401 15.49 -19.77 26.85
CA ILE A 401 15.74 -19.88 28.30
C ILE A 401 16.30 -18.58 28.86
N TYR A 402 17.29 -17.98 28.20
CA TYR A 402 17.86 -16.72 28.64
C TYR A 402 16.78 -15.63 28.75
N VAL A 403 15.97 -15.45 27.72
CA VAL A 403 14.93 -14.41 27.68
C VAL A 403 13.84 -14.70 28.72
N THR A 404 13.35 -15.95 28.83
CA THR A 404 12.20 -16.26 29.69
C THR A 404 12.59 -16.52 31.14
N LYS A 405 13.65 -17.33 31.39
CA LYS A 405 14.00 -17.75 32.74
C LYS A 405 14.98 -16.81 33.43
N ILE A 406 15.96 -16.27 32.69
CA ILE A 406 16.99 -15.40 33.28
C ILE A 406 16.54 -13.93 33.27
N ARG A 407 15.95 -13.45 32.16
CA ARG A 407 15.49 -12.06 32.02
C ARG A 407 14.03 -11.86 32.47
N GLY A 408 13.29 -12.94 32.71
CA GLY A 408 11.92 -12.91 33.24
C GLY A 408 10.89 -12.33 32.27
N PHE A 409 11.07 -12.56 30.96
CA PHE A 409 10.07 -12.16 29.95
C PHE A 409 8.97 -13.22 29.86
N ASP A 410 7.74 -12.75 29.87
CA ASP A 410 6.58 -13.59 29.62
C ASP A 410 6.34 -13.69 28.11
N ILE A 411 6.33 -14.92 27.56
CA ILE A 411 6.11 -15.18 26.14
C ILE A 411 4.72 -14.67 25.70
N ASP A 412 3.75 -14.64 26.60
CA ASP A 412 2.39 -14.22 26.31
C ASP A 412 2.16 -12.71 26.39
N GLN A 413 3.15 -11.95 26.80
CA GLN A 413 3.09 -10.48 26.88
C GLN A 413 4.20 -9.78 26.08
N MET A 414 5.33 -10.47 25.84
CA MET A 414 6.47 -9.87 25.15
C MET A 414 6.12 -9.40 23.75
N CYS A 415 6.72 -8.31 23.33
CA CYS A 415 6.58 -7.74 22.00
C CYS A 415 7.93 -7.40 21.39
N VAL A 416 7.96 -7.14 20.08
CA VAL A 416 9.19 -6.97 19.32
C VAL A 416 9.12 -5.74 18.43
N ALA A 417 10.14 -4.91 18.48
CA ALA A 417 10.38 -3.88 17.48
C ALA A 417 11.41 -4.36 16.45
N THR A 418 11.10 -4.22 15.17
CA THR A 418 12.04 -4.41 14.07
C THR A 418 12.59 -3.07 13.63
N ILE A 419 13.86 -3.03 13.25
CA ILE A 419 14.60 -1.79 13.00
C ILE A 419 15.38 -1.93 11.68
N LEU A 420 15.40 -0.86 10.90
CA LEU A 420 16.27 -0.70 9.76
C LEU A 420 17.12 0.57 9.92
N PHE A 421 18.42 0.44 9.76
CA PHE A 421 19.38 1.51 9.67
C PHE A 421 19.94 1.58 8.26
N GLU A 422 20.09 2.78 7.71
CA GLU A 422 20.78 3.08 6.46
C GLU A 422 21.66 4.32 6.64
N GLY A 423 22.81 4.40 5.95
CA GLY A 423 23.71 5.54 5.99
C GLY A 423 25.17 5.16 5.85
N ASP A 424 26.06 5.97 6.42
CA ASP A 424 27.48 5.63 6.52
C ASP A 424 27.71 4.58 7.63
N PRO A 425 28.62 3.60 7.47
CA PRO A 425 28.82 2.54 8.47
C PRO A 425 29.12 3.05 9.88
N LYS A 426 29.85 4.13 10.03
CA LYS A 426 30.17 4.74 11.35
C LYS A 426 28.94 5.36 11.99
N ASP A 427 28.12 6.04 11.20
CA ASP A 427 26.88 6.68 11.67
C ASP A 427 25.86 5.64 12.07
N VAL A 428 25.68 4.58 11.25
CA VAL A 428 24.82 3.44 11.57
C VAL A 428 25.23 2.78 12.88
N ALA A 429 26.53 2.50 13.10
CA ALA A 429 27.00 1.90 14.35
C ALA A 429 26.77 2.80 15.57
N THR A 430 26.92 4.12 15.42
CA THR A 430 26.68 5.09 16.50
C THR A 430 25.18 5.21 16.81
N HIS A 431 24.36 5.24 15.78
CA HIS A 431 22.91 5.31 15.88
C HIS A 431 22.33 4.04 16.55
N GLU A 432 22.78 2.86 16.15
CA GLU A 432 22.39 1.59 16.76
C GLU A 432 22.73 1.56 18.26
N ARG A 433 23.94 2.00 18.65
CA ARG A 433 24.32 2.09 20.06
C ARG A 433 23.41 3.03 20.86
N LYS A 434 23.08 4.18 20.31
CA LYS A 434 22.17 5.15 20.93
C LYS A 434 20.78 4.55 21.15
N ILE A 435 20.19 3.95 20.12
CA ILE A 435 18.86 3.32 20.21
C ILE A 435 18.87 2.15 21.20
N THR A 436 19.92 1.33 21.18
CA THR A 436 20.05 0.22 22.13
C THR A 436 20.19 0.73 23.57
N SER A 437 20.87 1.85 23.80
CA SER A 437 20.96 2.47 25.12
C SER A 437 19.59 2.94 25.60
N ILE A 438 18.85 3.67 24.77
CA ILE A 438 17.49 4.12 25.10
C ILE A 438 16.61 2.90 25.41
N ALA A 439 16.65 1.85 24.57
CA ALA A 439 15.83 0.66 24.78
C ALA A 439 16.07 -0.01 26.15
N ARG A 440 17.33 -0.03 26.64
CA ARG A 440 17.65 -0.58 27.95
C ARG A 440 16.98 0.16 29.10
N GLU A 441 16.80 1.47 28.98
CA GLU A 441 16.11 2.29 30.00
C GLU A 441 14.63 1.87 30.16
N PHE A 442 14.03 1.33 29.08
CA PHE A 442 12.68 0.78 29.08
C PHE A 442 12.63 -0.74 29.20
N GLY A 443 13.72 -1.37 29.65
CA GLY A 443 13.80 -2.81 29.86
C GLY A 443 13.93 -3.63 28.56
N GLY A 444 14.24 -2.99 27.43
CA GLY A 444 14.40 -3.63 26.14
C GLY A 444 15.71 -4.39 26.00
N LEU A 445 15.69 -5.47 25.22
CA LEU A 445 16.84 -6.32 24.88
C LEU A 445 17.05 -6.33 23.37
N ALA A 446 18.30 -6.34 22.93
CA ALA A 446 18.63 -6.54 21.52
C ALA A 446 18.29 -7.98 21.08
N GLY A 447 17.47 -8.10 20.04
CA GLY A 447 16.99 -9.39 19.50
C GLY A 447 17.73 -9.88 18.25
N GLY A 448 18.70 -9.08 17.74
CA GLY A 448 19.55 -9.41 16.59
C GLY A 448 18.98 -9.00 15.23
N GLY A 449 19.85 -9.00 14.20
CA GLY A 449 19.53 -8.51 12.85
C GLY A 449 18.57 -9.41 12.07
N GLN A 450 18.73 -10.73 12.15
CA GLN A 450 17.87 -11.67 11.41
C GLN A 450 16.37 -11.53 11.74
N ASN A 451 16.03 -11.22 12.99
CA ASN A 451 14.63 -10.98 13.37
C ASN A 451 14.12 -9.66 12.76
N GLY A 452 14.97 -8.64 12.71
CA GLY A 452 14.64 -7.35 12.07
C GLY A 452 14.38 -7.51 10.57
N GLU A 453 15.26 -8.19 9.87
CA GLU A 453 15.16 -8.45 8.43
C GLU A 453 13.88 -9.22 8.09
N ARG A 454 13.63 -10.34 8.79
CA ARG A 454 12.39 -11.12 8.58
C ARG A 454 11.13 -10.29 8.82
N GLY A 455 11.10 -9.52 9.91
CA GLY A 455 9.95 -8.67 10.20
C GLY A 455 9.73 -7.59 9.14
N TYR A 456 10.81 -7.09 8.53
CA TYR A 456 10.73 -6.16 7.41
C TYR A 456 10.16 -6.85 6.16
N MET A 457 10.68 -8.03 5.84
CA MET A 457 10.26 -8.82 4.67
C MET A 457 8.82 -9.34 4.76
N LEU A 458 8.32 -9.58 5.97
CA LEU A 458 6.94 -10.03 6.17
C LEU A 458 5.92 -9.05 5.57
N THR A 459 6.26 -7.78 5.48
CA THR A 459 5.41 -6.75 4.89
C THR A 459 4.99 -7.07 3.46
N PHE A 460 5.90 -7.59 2.65
CA PHE A 460 5.64 -7.91 1.23
C PHE A 460 4.82 -9.19 1.02
N ILE A 461 4.77 -10.06 2.03
CA ILE A 461 4.15 -11.39 1.91
C ILE A 461 2.79 -11.46 2.60
N ILE A 462 2.52 -10.56 3.54
CA ILE A 462 1.32 -10.64 4.39
C ILE A 462 0.01 -10.58 3.56
N ALA A 463 0.00 -9.83 2.46
CA ALA A 463 -1.16 -9.73 1.60
C ALA A 463 -1.47 -11.04 0.83
N TYR A 464 -0.47 -11.88 0.55
CA TYR A 464 -0.69 -13.22 -0.02
C TYR A 464 -1.38 -14.16 0.97
N ILE A 465 -1.23 -13.92 2.30
CA ILE A 465 -1.91 -14.72 3.34
C ILE A 465 -3.42 -14.48 3.32
N ARG A 466 -3.89 -13.29 2.95
CA ARG A 466 -5.32 -13.01 2.78
C ARG A 466 -5.94 -13.92 1.72
N ASP A 467 -5.27 -14.12 0.58
CA ASP A 467 -5.77 -14.98 -0.48
C ASP A 467 -5.90 -16.44 0.00
N LEU A 468 -4.91 -16.95 0.75
CA LEU A 468 -5.00 -18.25 1.42
C LEU A 468 -6.13 -18.28 2.45
N ALA A 469 -6.29 -17.24 3.24
CA ALA A 469 -7.32 -17.14 4.27
C ALA A 469 -8.72 -17.29 3.66
N LEU A 470 -8.97 -16.61 2.52
CA LEU A 470 -10.23 -16.72 1.77
C LEU A 470 -10.48 -18.15 1.25
N ASP A 471 -9.44 -18.89 0.87
CA ASP A 471 -9.58 -20.29 0.47
C ASP A 471 -10.08 -21.19 1.61
N TYR A 472 -9.83 -20.82 2.86
CA TYR A 472 -10.13 -21.66 4.03
C TYR A 472 -11.10 -21.02 5.03
N SER A 473 -12.06 -20.27 4.52
CA SER A 473 -13.13 -19.65 5.32
C SER A 473 -12.64 -18.67 6.39
N ILE A 474 -11.57 -17.96 6.12
CA ILE A 474 -11.10 -16.84 6.95
C ILE A 474 -11.21 -15.56 6.14
N VAL A 475 -11.91 -14.55 6.66
CA VAL A 475 -11.79 -13.16 6.22
C VAL A 475 -10.76 -12.46 7.07
N ALA A 476 -9.89 -11.69 6.43
CA ALA A 476 -8.88 -10.90 7.13
C ALA A 476 -8.52 -9.67 6.30
N GLU A 477 -8.41 -8.54 6.98
CA GLU A 477 -7.97 -7.27 6.41
C GLU A 477 -7.23 -6.45 7.46
N SER A 478 -6.62 -5.35 7.05
CA SER A 478 -5.96 -4.41 7.94
C SER A 478 -6.57 -3.02 7.81
N PHE A 479 -6.60 -2.28 8.92
CA PHE A 479 -6.96 -0.87 8.97
C PHE A 479 -5.97 -0.11 9.85
N GLU A 480 -5.86 1.18 9.63
CA GLU A 480 -4.82 1.99 10.26
C GLU A 480 -5.33 3.36 10.69
N THR A 481 -4.54 4.02 11.53
CA THR A 481 -4.81 5.36 12.04
C THR A 481 -3.52 6.05 12.45
N SER A 482 -3.55 7.37 12.59
CA SER A 482 -2.55 8.12 13.35
C SER A 482 -3.13 8.62 14.66
N VAL A 483 -2.32 8.69 15.70
CA VAL A 483 -2.74 9.04 17.05
C VAL A 483 -1.63 9.78 17.81
N PRO A 484 -1.94 10.77 18.67
CA PRO A 484 -0.98 11.36 19.59
C PRO A 484 -0.38 10.31 20.56
N TRP A 485 0.87 10.54 20.98
CA TRP A 485 1.61 9.57 21.82
C TRP A 485 0.92 9.24 23.14
N ASP A 486 0.29 10.21 23.79
CA ASP A 486 -0.40 10.04 25.08
C ASP A 486 -1.63 9.14 24.99
N LYS A 487 -2.19 8.97 23.80
CA LYS A 487 -3.37 8.14 23.54
C LYS A 487 -3.07 6.81 22.86
N ALA A 488 -1.82 6.57 22.44
CA ALA A 488 -1.46 5.40 21.63
C ALA A 488 -1.81 4.06 22.31
N ASN A 489 -1.47 3.88 23.58
CA ASN A 489 -1.77 2.63 24.30
C ASN A 489 -3.26 2.44 24.51
N SER A 490 -3.96 3.47 25.01
CA SER A 490 -5.41 3.40 25.28
C SER A 490 -6.21 3.17 24.00
N LEU A 491 -5.83 3.80 22.89
CA LEU A 491 -6.46 3.57 21.59
C LEU A 491 -6.30 2.09 21.17
N CYS A 492 -5.08 1.52 21.26
CA CYS A 492 -4.87 0.11 20.92
C CYS A 492 -5.71 -0.84 21.77
N GLU A 493 -5.81 -0.59 23.08
CA GLU A 493 -6.60 -1.40 23.98
C GLU A 493 -8.10 -1.27 23.69
N ASN A 494 -8.61 -0.05 23.52
CA ASN A 494 -10.03 0.22 23.28
C ASN A 494 -10.50 -0.42 21.98
N VAL A 495 -9.76 -0.23 20.89
CA VAL A 495 -10.08 -0.82 19.58
C VAL A 495 -10.07 -2.34 19.64
N LYS A 496 -9.06 -2.95 20.28
CA LYS A 496 -9.02 -4.41 20.43
C LYS A 496 -10.18 -4.95 21.28
N LYS A 497 -10.58 -4.24 22.34
CA LYS A 497 -11.75 -4.58 23.15
C LYS A 497 -13.04 -4.45 22.34
N CYS A 498 -13.20 -3.36 21.59
CA CYS A 498 -14.36 -3.14 20.73
C CYS A 498 -14.53 -4.30 19.74
N VAL A 499 -13.49 -4.62 18.98
CA VAL A 499 -13.51 -5.72 18.01
C VAL A 499 -13.79 -7.08 18.67
N ALA A 500 -13.19 -7.36 19.83
CA ALA A 500 -13.43 -8.61 20.54
C ALA A 500 -14.88 -8.73 21.02
N SER A 501 -15.43 -7.66 21.61
CA SER A 501 -16.85 -7.63 22.07
C SER A 501 -17.82 -7.80 20.91
N GLU A 502 -17.54 -7.20 19.74
CA GLU A 502 -18.37 -7.36 18.55
C GLU A 502 -18.29 -8.77 17.96
N CYS A 503 -17.10 -9.38 17.98
CA CYS A 503 -16.95 -10.79 17.60
C CYS A 503 -17.80 -11.70 18.51
N GLU A 504 -17.74 -11.51 19.82
CA GLU A 504 -18.54 -12.27 20.79
C GLU A 504 -20.04 -12.07 20.57
N ALA A 505 -20.48 -10.81 20.38
CA ALA A 505 -21.89 -10.46 20.15
C ALA A 505 -22.46 -11.10 18.87
N ASN A 506 -21.61 -11.30 17.85
CA ASN A 506 -21.97 -11.95 16.59
C ASN A 506 -21.65 -13.46 16.57
N GLY A 507 -21.31 -14.06 17.70
CA GLY A 507 -21.06 -15.52 17.83
C GLY A 507 -19.75 -15.98 17.19
N ILE A 508 -18.84 -15.06 16.87
CA ILE A 508 -17.51 -15.38 16.31
C ILE A 508 -16.58 -15.81 17.46
N LYS A 509 -16.23 -17.10 17.50
CA LYS A 509 -15.36 -17.68 18.53
C LYS A 509 -13.88 -17.70 18.14
N HIS A 510 -13.60 -17.73 16.87
CA HIS A 510 -12.25 -17.92 16.33
C HIS A 510 -11.85 -16.70 15.49
N PHE A 511 -11.14 -15.78 16.13
CA PHE A 511 -10.70 -14.52 15.51
C PHE A 511 -9.30 -14.14 15.97
N LEU A 512 -8.69 -13.24 15.23
CA LEU A 512 -7.45 -12.55 15.56
C LEU A 512 -7.70 -11.05 15.52
N ILE A 513 -7.28 -10.34 16.55
CA ILE A 513 -7.09 -8.90 16.51
C ILE A 513 -5.71 -8.58 17.11
N SER A 514 -4.87 -7.94 16.32
CA SER A 514 -3.53 -7.52 16.74
C SER A 514 -3.25 -6.10 16.29
N CYS A 515 -2.24 -5.47 16.89
CA CYS A 515 -1.82 -4.14 16.48
C CYS A 515 -0.29 -4.03 16.36
N ARG A 516 0.15 -3.09 15.53
CA ARG A 516 1.55 -2.66 15.48
C ARG A 516 1.66 -1.15 15.33
N LEU A 517 2.64 -0.57 15.99
CA LEU A 517 3.07 0.79 15.72
C LEU A 517 4.07 0.74 14.55
N THR A 518 3.74 1.40 13.45
CA THR A 518 4.51 1.27 12.19
C THR A 518 5.39 2.46 11.89
N GLN A 519 4.99 3.65 12.35
CA GLN A 519 5.72 4.89 12.06
C GLN A 519 5.66 5.82 13.25
N THR A 520 6.73 6.61 13.42
CA THR A 520 6.91 7.53 14.54
C THR A 520 7.02 8.97 14.07
N TYR A 521 6.35 9.88 14.74
CA TYR A 521 6.38 11.33 14.53
C TYR A 521 6.75 12.03 15.84
N ASP A 522 7.14 13.30 15.78
CA ASP A 522 7.40 14.08 16.99
C ASP A 522 6.18 14.11 17.91
N SER A 523 4.98 14.24 17.34
CA SER A 523 3.71 14.43 18.07
C SER A 523 2.85 13.17 18.22
N GLY A 524 3.18 12.08 17.55
CA GLY A 524 2.33 10.87 17.56
C GLY A 524 2.94 9.72 16.77
N CYS A 525 2.10 8.74 16.49
CA CYS A 525 2.51 7.53 15.75
C CYS A 525 1.39 7.01 14.85
N CYS A 526 1.76 6.15 13.91
CA CYS A 526 0.83 5.37 13.12
C CYS A 526 0.63 3.99 13.73
N ILE A 527 -0.62 3.60 13.90
CA ILE A 527 -1.02 2.28 14.41
C ILE A 527 -1.75 1.53 13.29
N TYR A 528 -1.35 0.29 13.07
CA TYR A 528 -2.03 -0.69 12.24
C TYR A 528 -2.73 -1.71 13.10
N PHE A 529 -3.93 -2.11 12.68
CA PHE A 529 -4.66 -3.25 13.22
C PHE A 529 -4.79 -4.31 12.14
N TYR A 530 -4.63 -5.57 12.53
CA TYR A 530 -4.92 -6.74 11.70
C TYR A 530 -6.04 -7.49 12.36
N PHE A 531 -7.15 -7.61 11.67
CA PHE A 531 -8.34 -8.30 12.13
C PHE A 531 -8.76 -9.37 11.13
N GLY A 532 -9.11 -10.53 11.64
CA GLY A 532 -9.63 -11.62 10.82
C GLY A 532 -10.35 -12.65 11.68
N PHE A 533 -11.29 -13.36 11.07
CA PHE A 533 -12.09 -14.38 11.74
C PHE A 533 -12.52 -15.51 10.80
N ASN A 534 -12.81 -16.68 11.38
CA ASN A 534 -13.44 -17.78 10.68
C ASN A 534 -14.92 -17.50 10.48
N TRP A 535 -15.39 -17.52 9.21
CA TRP A 535 -16.78 -17.17 8.88
C TRP A 535 -17.72 -18.37 8.68
N THR A 536 -17.30 -19.60 8.99
CA THR A 536 -18.11 -20.81 8.71
C THR A 536 -19.51 -20.75 9.34
N THR A 537 -19.73 -19.94 10.35
CA THR A 537 -21.02 -19.72 11.02
C THR A 537 -21.68 -18.39 10.67
N ALA A 538 -21.04 -17.54 9.86
CA ALA A 538 -21.56 -16.24 9.45
C ALA A 538 -22.35 -16.33 8.13
N GLY A 539 -23.40 -15.53 7.98
CA GLY A 539 -24.20 -15.47 6.76
C GLY A 539 -23.44 -14.80 5.60
N ASP A 540 -23.15 -13.51 5.75
CA ASP A 540 -22.35 -12.70 4.81
C ASP A 540 -21.10 -12.22 5.53
N PRO A 541 -19.93 -12.85 5.28
CA PRO A 541 -18.72 -12.54 6.04
C PRO A 541 -18.17 -11.15 5.77
N VAL A 542 -18.37 -10.61 4.57
CA VAL A 542 -17.86 -9.28 4.21
C VAL A 542 -18.67 -8.19 4.90
N LYS A 543 -20.00 -8.28 4.85
CA LYS A 543 -20.85 -7.33 5.57
C LYS A 543 -20.61 -7.34 7.08
N LEU A 544 -20.37 -8.54 7.63
CA LEU A 544 -20.03 -8.67 9.05
C LEU A 544 -18.68 -8.04 9.37
N TYR A 545 -17.68 -8.27 8.51
CA TYR A 545 -16.36 -7.64 8.65
C TYR A 545 -16.48 -6.11 8.59
N GLU A 546 -17.16 -5.58 7.57
CA GLU A 546 -17.38 -4.15 7.37
C GLU A 546 -18.09 -3.51 8.57
N HIS A 547 -19.11 -4.16 9.11
CA HIS A 547 -19.80 -3.70 10.30
C HIS A 547 -18.86 -3.58 11.51
N ILE A 548 -18.06 -4.62 11.79
CA ILE A 548 -17.11 -4.62 12.91
C ILE A 548 -15.99 -3.57 12.68
N GLU A 549 -15.49 -3.42 11.44
CA GLU A 549 -14.50 -2.38 11.12
C GLU A 549 -15.08 -0.97 11.29
N GLU A 550 -16.35 -0.76 10.93
CA GLU A 550 -17.01 0.54 11.15
C GLU A 550 -17.06 0.91 12.63
N LEU A 551 -17.44 -0.02 13.50
CA LEU A 551 -17.46 0.20 14.95
C LEU A 551 -16.04 0.42 15.51
N ALA A 552 -15.07 -0.34 15.01
CA ALA A 552 -13.66 -0.13 15.34
C ALA A 552 -13.17 1.26 14.91
N ARG A 553 -13.62 1.77 13.75
CA ARG A 553 -13.30 3.11 13.25
C ARG A 553 -13.93 4.20 14.12
N ASP A 554 -15.17 4.03 14.54
CA ASP A 554 -15.83 4.92 15.48
C ASP A 554 -15.07 4.96 16.83
N GLU A 555 -14.58 3.79 17.30
CA GLU A 555 -13.76 3.73 18.51
C GLU A 555 -12.38 4.40 18.33
N ILE A 556 -11.76 4.25 17.17
CA ILE A 556 -10.51 4.97 16.82
C ILE A 556 -10.72 6.49 16.95
N ILE A 557 -11.79 7.02 16.36
CA ILE A 557 -12.11 8.45 16.41
C ILE A 557 -12.38 8.90 17.85
N ARG A 558 -13.17 8.12 18.60
CA ARG A 558 -13.49 8.39 20.01
C ARG A 558 -12.23 8.40 20.89
N SER A 559 -11.28 7.52 20.59
CA SER A 559 -9.98 7.44 21.26
C SER A 559 -8.97 8.48 20.77
N GLY A 560 -9.36 9.38 19.84
CA GLY A 560 -8.56 10.51 19.37
C GLY A 560 -7.63 10.18 18.20
N GLY A 561 -7.89 9.10 17.48
CA GLY A 561 -7.20 8.75 16.24
C GLY A 561 -7.81 9.41 15.00
N SER A 562 -7.08 9.36 13.87
CA SER A 562 -7.54 9.81 12.56
C SER A 562 -8.34 8.72 11.83
N ILE A 563 -9.12 9.11 10.82
CA ILE A 563 -9.84 8.13 9.98
C ILE A 563 -8.90 7.33 9.07
N SER A 564 -7.75 7.89 8.71
CA SER A 564 -6.70 7.22 7.96
C SER A 564 -5.38 7.97 8.14
N HIS A 565 -4.28 7.24 8.15
CA HIS A 565 -2.93 7.78 8.08
C HIS A 565 -2.43 7.85 6.64
N HIS A 566 -2.67 6.80 5.83
CA HIS A 566 -2.16 6.72 4.44
C HIS A 566 -2.95 5.83 3.48
N HIS A 567 -3.91 5.03 3.95
CA HIS A 567 -4.77 4.24 3.05
C HIS A 567 -5.73 5.11 2.22
N GLY A 568 -5.92 6.36 2.63
CA GLY A 568 -6.86 7.28 2.01
C GLY A 568 -8.29 7.11 2.52
N VAL A 569 -9.17 7.94 2.01
CA VAL A 569 -10.59 7.98 2.37
C VAL A 569 -11.41 7.08 1.45
N GLY A 570 -11.25 7.25 0.14
CA GLY A 570 -11.99 6.53 -0.89
C GLY A 570 -13.50 6.63 -0.68
N LYS A 571 -14.18 5.50 -0.89
CA LYS A 571 -15.60 5.32 -0.58
C LYS A 571 -15.81 4.78 0.83
N VAL A 572 -14.91 3.92 1.30
CA VAL A 572 -15.02 3.21 2.58
C VAL A 572 -15.08 4.15 3.77
N ARG A 573 -14.31 5.25 3.74
CA ARG A 573 -14.17 6.19 4.88
C ARG A 573 -14.84 7.54 4.64
N SER A 574 -15.56 7.71 3.54
CA SER A 574 -16.18 8.97 3.13
C SER A 574 -17.18 9.51 4.16
N LYS A 575 -17.89 8.64 4.90
CA LYS A 575 -18.87 9.06 5.91
C LYS A 575 -18.24 9.83 7.09
N TRP A 576 -16.98 9.54 7.42
CA TRP A 576 -16.27 10.22 8.54
C TRP A 576 -15.47 11.44 8.08
N TYR A 577 -15.18 11.56 6.76
CA TYR A 577 -14.35 12.63 6.23
C TYR A 577 -14.84 14.05 6.61
N PRO A 578 -16.15 14.39 6.55
CA PRO A 578 -16.62 15.71 6.96
C PRO A 578 -16.31 16.05 8.43
N GLY A 579 -16.35 15.06 9.32
CA GLY A 579 -16.00 15.23 10.73
C GLY A 579 -14.50 15.51 10.98
N GLN A 580 -13.63 15.06 10.07
CA GLN A 580 -12.18 15.29 10.19
C GLN A 580 -11.75 16.66 9.67
N VAL A 581 -12.41 17.19 8.61
CA VAL A 581 -11.96 18.40 7.91
C VAL A 581 -12.84 19.63 8.16
N SER A 582 -13.92 19.50 8.92
CA SER A 582 -14.94 20.51 9.17
C SER A 582 -15.87 20.82 7.97
N SER A 583 -17.01 21.42 8.25
CA SER A 583 -17.99 21.82 7.23
C SER A 583 -17.42 22.85 6.24
N LEU A 584 -16.60 23.79 6.73
CA LEU A 584 -15.95 24.78 5.86
C LEU A 584 -14.87 24.14 4.99
N GLY A 585 -14.11 23.19 5.52
CA GLY A 585 -13.13 22.41 4.74
C GLY A 585 -13.80 21.61 3.63
N VAL A 586 -14.93 20.96 3.90
CA VAL A 586 -15.76 20.32 2.88
C VAL A 586 -16.23 21.31 1.82
N SER A 587 -16.71 22.49 2.24
CA SER A 587 -17.18 23.54 1.32
C SER A 587 -16.06 24.06 0.42
N LEU A 588 -14.86 24.26 0.98
CA LEU A 588 -13.67 24.67 0.22
C LEU A 588 -13.29 23.62 -0.81
N TYR A 589 -13.28 22.34 -0.44
CA TYR A 589 -12.96 21.27 -1.38
C TYR A 589 -14.01 21.14 -2.49
N LYS A 590 -15.30 21.30 -2.15
CA LYS A 590 -16.39 21.35 -3.13
C LYS A 590 -16.25 22.52 -4.10
N ALA A 591 -15.87 23.70 -3.62
CA ALA A 591 -15.61 24.87 -4.48
C ALA A 591 -14.43 24.61 -5.43
N THR A 592 -13.34 24.00 -4.93
CA THR A 592 -12.20 23.60 -5.75
C THR A 592 -12.60 22.60 -6.82
N LYS A 593 -13.34 21.55 -6.47
CA LYS A 593 -13.86 20.57 -7.43
C LYS A 593 -14.73 21.24 -8.51
N ASN A 594 -15.69 22.06 -8.12
CA ASN A 594 -16.57 22.76 -9.05
C ASN A 594 -15.82 23.71 -9.98
N GLN A 595 -14.72 24.32 -9.53
CA GLN A 595 -13.88 25.18 -10.35
C GLN A 595 -13.06 24.39 -11.38
N LEU A 596 -12.47 23.27 -10.96
CA LEU A 596 -11.58 22.47 -11.82
C LEU A 596 -12.35 21.47 -12.69
N ASP A 597 -13.53 21.02 -12.24
CA ASP A 597 -14.34 20.01 -12.93
C ASP A 597 -15.84 20.29 -12.80
N PRO A 598 -16.35 21.39 -13.42
CA PRO A 598 -17.76 21.80 -13.30
C PRO A 598 -18.76 20.79 -13.89
N ASN A 599 -18.35 19.99 -14.87
CA ASN A 599 -19.15 18.95 -15.50
C ASN A 599 -19.07 17.60 -14.80
N ASN A 600 -18.33 17.54 -13.69
CA ASN A 600 -18.12 16.32 -12.93
C ASN A 600 -17.66 15.14 -13.81
N VAL A 601 -16.66 15.38 -14.64
CA VAL A 601 -16.01 14.36 -15.48
C VAL A 601 -15.27 13.34 -14.60
N PHE A 602 -14.62 13.82 -13.52
CA PHE A 602 -13.93 12.96 -12.55
C PHE A 602 -14.87 12.53 -11.42
N ALA A 603 -15.94 11.80 -11.78
CA ALA A 603 -17.01 11.38 -10.87
C ALA A 603 -16.76 10.01 -10.24
N CYS A 604 -15.55 9.79 -9.73
CA CYS A 604 -15.18 8.51 -9.10
C CYS A 604 -15.88 8.23 -7.74
N GLY A 605 -16.51 9.25 -7.13
CA GLY A 605 -17.26 9.11 -5.87
C GLY A 605 -16.39 8.99 -4.61
N ASN A 606 -15.10 9.31 -4.68
CA ASN A 606 -14.19 9.31 -3.54
C ASN A 606 -14.30 10.59 -2.71
N LEU A 607 -13.87 10.54 -1.44
CA LEU A 607 -13.82 11.63 -0.46
C LEU A 607 -15.20 12.12 -0.01
N LEU A 608 -16.04 12.53 -0.93
CA LEU A 608 -17.36 13.09 -0.68
C LEU A 608 -18.40 12.49 -1.63
N THR A 609 -19.59 12.25 -1.13
CA THR A 609 -20.76 11.97 -1.99
C THR A 609 -21.12 13.23 -2.78
N TRP A 610 -21.00 13.15 -4.08
CA TRP A 610 -21.39 14.20 -5.00
C TRP A 610 -22.81 13.90 -5.48
N SER A 611 -23.81 14.58 -4.93
CA SER A 611 -25.16 14.53 -5.50
C SER A 611 -25.10 15.18 -6.89
N PRO A 612 -25.60 14.55 -7.95
CA PRO A 612 -25.83 15.24 -9.21
C PRO A 612 -26.73 16.46 -8.95
N LYS A 613 -26.35 17.61 -9.52
CA LYS A 613 -27.24 18.79 -9.50
C LYS A 613 -28.45 18.56 -10.37
#